data_d726c4da0835bb992a8663553153c739
#
_entry.id   d726c4da0835bb992a8663553153c739
#
_cell.length_a   1.000
_cell.length_b   1.000
_cell.length_c   1.000
_cell.angle_alpha   90.00
_cell.angle_beta   90.00
_cell.angle_gamma   90.00
#
_symmetry.space_group_name_H-M   'P 1'
#
loop_
_entity.id
_entity.type
_entity.pdbx_description
1 polymer ?
#
loop_
_entity_poly.entity_id
_entity_poly.type
_entity_poly.pdbx_seq_one_letter_code
_entity_poly.pdbx_strand_id
1 'polypeptide(L)'
;MKRIVMMAIALSGAGFAVHAQTSAKADSLKVVNLQEVQVVSTRATAKTPVAFTNVRKEQISKQNFGQDIPFLLSATPSVLTTSDAGAGVGYTTIRVRGTDATRINVTANGIPMNDAESHAIFWVNTPDFASSLEDMQIQRGAGTSTNGSGAFGASINMRTQSISSQPYAEVSGSYGSFNTHKETVKVGTGLINKYWAFDARLSNIQSDGYRDRASSDLKSYFVQSGYFGESTTIKFITFGGKEKTYHAWDGISKEQLENDRTYNPNGVILDDNKGKGNPIGFYDDQTDNYRQTHYQLLFNHIFSPAWNLNIAFHYTNGFGYYQEYKNGRTLEEYGLKTFYLPDNSEPQKKTNLVRQKLVDSDFGGGIFSLNYQNERLNASLGGGLNRYSNDHYGKVLWVKNYTEQLDPEHEYYRNNGGKTDGNIYLKANYQLTGSLSAYADLQYRYIRYTIDGDNDKWDFTATPERLQRLDV
;
A
#
# COMPACT_ATOMS: atom_id res chain seq x y z
N MET A 1 11.22 -38.44 7.02
CA MET A 1 11.96 -38.46 5.74
C MET A 1 10.99 -38.01 4.65
N LYS A 2 10.88 -36.72 4.40
CA LYS A 2 10.07 -36.15 3.32
C LYS A 2 11.01 -35.79 2.17
N ARG A 3 10.69 -36.34 1.00
CA ARG A 3 11.49 -36.23 -0.23
C ARG A 3 11.46 -34.79 -0.75
N ILE A 4 12.62 -34.19 -0.86
CA ILE A 4 12.86 -32.96 -1.63
C ILE A 4 12.76 -33.36 -3.10
N VAL A 5 11.70 -32.89 -3.77
CA VAL A 5 11.60 -32.96 -5.22
C VAL A 5 12.25 -31.70 -5.79
N MET A 6 13.51 -31.82 -6.20
CA MET A 6 14.17 -30.85 -7.07
C MET A 6 13.51 -30.96 -8.45
N MET A 7 12.74 -29.97 -8.83
CA MET A 7 12.25 -29.83 -10.19
C MET A 7 13.33 -29.14 -11.04
N ALA A 8 14.21 -29.93 -11.64
CA ALA A 8 15.11 -29.45 -12.66
C ALA A 8 14.30 -29.15 -13.92
N ILE A 9 14.13 -27.87 -14.23
CA ILE A 9 13.62 -27.46 -15.55
C ILE A 9 14.75 -27.65 -16.56
N ALA A 10 14.66 -28.74 -17.33
CA ALA A 10 15.46 -28.92 -18.51
C ALA A 10 15.01 -27.91 -19.57
N LEU A 11 15.77 -26.83 -19.74
CA LEU A 11 15.69 -25.98 -20.94
C LEU A 11 16.24 -26.79 -22.11
N SER A 12 15.35 -27.36 -22.91
CA SER A 12 15.69 -27.87 -24.24
C SER A 12 16.15 -26.69 -25.10
N GLY A 13 17.43 -26.71 -25.46
CA GLY A 13 18.06 -25.71 -26.30
C GLY A 13 17.47 -25.68 -27.70
N ALA A 14 16.70 -24.64 -27.99
CA ALA A 14 16.51 -24.13 -29.33
C ALA A 14 17.63 -23.11 -29.58
N GLY A 15 18.65 -23.51 -30.29
CA GLY A 15 19.76 -22.64 -30.67
C GLY A 15 19.25 -21.50 -31.55
N PHE A 16 19.09 -20.33 -30.99
CA PHE A 16 19.05 -19.10 -31.77
C PHE A 16 20.48 -18.69 -32.04
N ALA A 17 20.94 -18.88 -33.27
CA ALA A 17 22.18 -18.33 -33.76
C ALA A 17 22.08 -16.80 -33.71
N VAL A 18 22.69 -16.20 -32.68
CA VAL A 18 22.92 -14.76 -32.65
C VAL A 18 24.00 -14.45 -33.69
N HIS A 19 23.58 -13.94 -34.84
CA HIS A 19 24.51 -13.33 -35.78
C HIS A 19 24.98 -12.01 -35.15
N ALA A 20 26.21 -11.98 -34.68
CA ALA A 20 26.90 -10.75 -34.34
C ALA A 20 27.07 -9.94 -35.66
N GLN A 21 26.19 -8.96 -35.87
CA GLN A 21 26.39 -7.95 -36.89
C GLN A 21 27.45 -6.96 -36.39
N THR A 22 28.58 -6.97 -37.10
CA THR A 22 29.65 -6.01 -37.02
C THR A 22 29.13 -4.56 -37.06
N SER A 23 29.74 -3.76 -36.19
CA SER A 23 29.58 -2.31 -35.98
C SER A 23 29.16 -1.53 -37.23
N ALA A 24 27.88 -1.16 -37.30
CA ALA A 24 27.47 0.05 -37.99
C ALA A 24 27.92 1.24 -37.13
N LYS A 25 28.54 2.25 -37.72
CA LYS A 25 28.97 3.50 -37.14
C LYS A 25 27.89 3.99 -36.14
N ALA A 26 28.32 4.25 -34.94
CA ALA A 26 27.51 4.98 -33.94
C ALA A 26 27.14 6.34 -34.52
N ASP A 27 26.04 6.37 -35.25
CA ASP A 27 25.31 7.60 -35.40
C ASP A 27 24.96 8.01 -33.96
N SER A 28 25.40 9.18 -33.54
CA SER A 28 25.11 9.73 -32.24
C SER A 28 23.61 9.89 -32.12
N LEU A 29 22.92 8.78 -31.79
CA LEU A 29 21.59 8.83 -31.24
C LEU A 29 21.74 9.78 -30.06
N LYS A 30 21.21 11.01 -30.21
CA LYS A 30 20.86 11.83 -29.07
C LYS A 30 20.21 10.81 -28.12
N VAL A 31 20.87 10.52 -27.01
CA VAL A 31 20.24 9.83 -25.90
C VAL A 31 19.06 10.74 -25.61
N VAL A 32 17.90 10.39 -26.12
CA VAL A 32 16.65 11.00 -25.68
C VAL A 32 16.62 10.60 -24.24
N ASN A 33 17.13 11.50 -23.42
CA ASN A 33 17.01 11.40 -22.00
C ASN A 33 15.49 11.42 -21.82
N LEU A 34 14.91 10.23 -21.63
CA LEU A 34 13.48 10.04 -21.33
C LEU A 34 13.24 10.63 -19.94
N GLN A 35 13.66 11.89 -19.76
CA GLN A 35 13.31 12.65 -18.58
C GLN A 35 11.81 12.84 -18.68
N GLU A 36 11.12 11.86 -18.14
CA GLU A 36 9.74 12.01 -17.77
C GLU A 36 9.63 13.34 -17.04
N VAL A 37 9.00 14.32 -17.65
CA VAL A 37 8.50 15.48 -16.96
C VAL A 37 7.33 14.96 -16.11
N GLN A 38 7.67 14.28 -15.04
CA GLN A 38 6.69 13.79 -14.09
C GLN A 38 6.12 14.97 -13.30
N VAL A 39 4.99 14.72 -12.66
CA VAL A 39 4.29 15.65 -11.76
C VAL A 39 5.29 16.24 -10.74
N VAL A 40 6.09 17.19 -11.20
CA VAL A 40 7.14 17.86 -10.39
C VAL A 40 6.47 18.71 -9.31
N SER A 41 5.18 19.02 -9.47
CA SER A 41 4.43 19.89 -8.58
C SER A 41 4.35 19.37 -7.13
N THR A 42 4.39 18.04 -6.89
CA THR A 42 4.34 17.47 -5.55
C THR A 42 5.70 17.41 -4.84
N ARG A 43 6.79 17.70 -5.56
CA ARG A 43 8.15 17.55 -5.01
C ARG A 43 8.76 18.87 -4.58
N ALA A 44 9.45 18.85 -3.43
CA ALA A 44 10.24 19.96 -2.98
C ALA A 44 11.57 20.03 -3.76
N THR A 45 12.02 21.24 -4.00
CA THR A 45 13.32 21.55 -4.60
C THR A 45 14.13 22.41 -3.65
N ALA A 46 15.38 22.69 -3.96
CA ALA A 46 16.22 23.60 -3.16
C ALA A 46 15.60 25.01 -3.00
N LYS A 47 14.66 25.39 -3.87
CA LYS A 47 13.93 26.67 -3.82
C LYS A 47 12.61 26.58 -3.01
N THR A 48 12.23 25.39 -2.55
CA THR A 48 11.01 25.19 -1.76
C THR A 48 11.35 25.29 -0.27
N PRO A 49 10.65 26.09 0.55
CA PRO A 49 10.96 26.27 1.98
C PRO A 49 10.51 25.07 2.83
N VAL A 50 10.88 23.86 2.44
CA VAL A 50 10.54 22.60 3.11
C VAL A 50 11.79 21.73 3.24
N ALA A 51 12.01 21.17 4.42
CA ALA A 51 13.10 20.23 4.63
C ALA A 51 12.76 18.87 3.98
N PHE A 52 13.61 18.38 3.11
CA PHE A 52 13.38 17.10 2.42
C PHE A 52 14.65 16.25 2.32
N THR A 53 14.46 14.98 2.04
CA THR A 53 15.50 13.99 1.72
C THR A 53 15.07 13.18 0.52
N ASN A 54 15.97 13.02 -0.46
CA ASN A 54 15.77 12.10 -1.58
C ASN A 54 16.51 10.79 -1.32
N VAL A 55 15.82 9.67 -1.52
CA VAL A 55 16.39 8.32 -1.52
C VAL A 55 16.31 7.78 -2.93
N ARG A 56 17.47 7.64 -3.58
CA ARG A 56 17.56 7.28 -5.00
C ARG A 56 17.55 5.75 -5.20
N LYS A 57 17.29 5.32 -6.42
CA LYS A 57 17.25 3.91 -6.83
C LYS A 57 18.49 3.12 -6.38
N GLU A 58 19.68 3.70 -6.51
CA GLU A 58 20.93 3.04 -6.12
C GLU A 58 21.02 2.80 -4.61
N GLN A 59 20.41 3.68 -3.80
CA GLN A 59 20.33 3.52 -2.34
C GLN A 59 19.27 2.49 -1.97
N ILE A 60 18.10 2.56 -2.65
CA ILE A 60 17.00 1.61 -2.45
C ILE A 60 17.47 0.18 -2.77
N SER A 61 18.06 -0.03 -3.94
CA SER A 61 18.48 -1.36 -4.41
C SER A 61 19.52 -2.04 -3.51
N LYS A 62 20.42 -1.24 -2.88
CA LYS A 62 21.43 -1.75 -1.95
C LYS A 62 20.85 -2.26 -0.62
N GLN A 63 19.64 -1.87 -0.27
CA GLN A 63 19.00 -2.19 1.02
C GLN A 63 17.72 -3.01 0.86
N ASN A 64 17.21 -3.17 -0.36
CA ASN A 64 15.94 -3.85 -0.61
C ASN A 64 16.12 -5.38 -0.68
N PHE A 65 16.16 -6.03 0.47
CA PHE A 65 16.24 -7.48 0.62
C PHE A 65 14.88 -8.13 0.93
N GLY A 66 13.76 -7.40 0.77
CA GLY A 66 12.40 -7.84 1.03
C GLY A 66 11.67 -7.04 2.11
N GLN A 67 12.37 -6.13 2.78
CA GLN A 67 11.74 -5.25 3.76
C GLN A 67 10.80 -4.25 3.08
N ASP A 68 9.77 -3.86 3.82
CA ASP A 68 8.85 -2.83 3.39
C ASP A 68 9.49 -1.43 3.33
N ILE A 69 8.86 -0.54 2.57
CA ILE A 69 9.34 0.83 2.33
C ILE A 69 9.70 1.59 3.63
N PRO A 70 8.95 1.51 4.76
CA PRO A 70 9.35 2.12 6.02
C PRO A 70 10.79 1.81 6.41
N PHE A 71 11.19 0.55 6.31
CA PHE A 71 12.53 0.10 6.70
C PHE A 71 13.63 0.62 5.76
N LEU A 72 13.33 0.79 4.47
CA LEU A 72 14.24 1.42 3.51
C LEU A 72 14.44 2.92 3.78
N LEU A 73 13.51 3.53 4.52
CA LEU A 73 13.55 4.93 4.91
C LEU A 73 14.09 5.16 6.34
N SER A 74 14.39 4.10 7.10
CA SER A 74 14.77 4.15 8.51
C SER A 74 16.05 4.96 8.77
N ALA A 75 16.98 5.02 7.81
CA ALA A 75 18.19 5.85 7.90
C ALA A 75 17.94 7.35 7.64
N THR A 76 16.70 7.74 7.30
CA THR A 76 16.34 9.14 7.07
C THR A 76 16.20 9.87 8.42
N PRO A 77 16.72 11.08 8.58
CA PRO A 77 16.58 11.84 9.83
C PRO A 77 15.12 11.99 10.28
N SER A 78 14.86 11.79 11.57
CA SER A 78 13.54 11.90 12.22
C SER A 78 12.51 10.84 11.78
N VAL A 79 12.95 9.75 11.19
CA VAL A 79 12.12 8.58 10.85
C VAL A 79 12.27 7.51 11.92
N LEU A 80 11.16 6.97 12.38
CA LEU A 80 11.07 5.79 13.23
C LEU A 80 10.17 4.77 12.55
N THR A 81 10.57 3.52 12.53
CA THR A 81 9.83 2.42 11.90
C THR A 81 9.52 1.32 12.90
N THR A 82 8.38 0.67 12.74
CA THR A 82 8.00 -0.51 13.54
C THR A 82 7.52 -1.64 12.63
N SER A 83 7.63 -2.87 13.11
CA SER A 83 7.16 -4.08 12.44
C SER A 83 6.42 -4.94 13.44
N ASP A 84 5.20 -5.34 13.13
CA ASP A 84 4.40 -6.18 14.00
C ASP A 84 4.96 -7.60 14.08
N ALA A 85 5.43 -8.13 12.95
CA ALA A 85 6.12 -9.42 12.90
C ALA A 85 7.59 -9.36 13.39
N GLY A 86 8.15 -8.15 13.55
CA GLY A 86 9.53 -7.92 14.02
C GLY A 86 10.62 -8.13 12.97
N ALA A 87 10.30 -8.54 11.75
CA ALA A 87 11.25 -8.83 10.67
C ALA A 87 11.33 -7.74 9.58
N GLY A 88 10.54 -6.67 9.69
CA GLY A 88 10.46 -5.61 8.68
C GLY A 88 9.68 -6.00 7.41
N VAL A 89 8.97 -7.12 7.45
CA VAL A 89 8.10 -7.65 6.38
C VAL A 89 6.70 -7.84 6.95
N GLY A 90 5.68 -7.60 6.15
CA GLY A 90 4.28 -7.70 6.55
C GLY A 90 3.73 -6.36 7.06
N TYR A 91 3.10 -6.34 8.23
CA TYR A 91 2.58 -5.11 8.81
C TYR A 91 3.72 -4.26 9.39
N THR A 92 3.97 -3.13 8.74
CA THR A 92 4.99 -2.16 9.12
C THR A 92 4.43 -0.76 9.17
N THR A 93 4.94 0.08 10.05
CA THR A 93 4.53 1.48 10.14
C THR A 93 5.72 2.43 10.16
N ILE A 94 5.45 3.70 9.87
CA ILE A 94 6.44 4.78 9.85
C ILE A 94 5.93 5.97 10.67
N ARG A 95 6.82 6.58 11.45
CA ARG A 95 6.59 7.87 12.11
C ARG A 95 7.64 8.86 11.64
N VAL A 96 7.23 10.09 11.41
CA VAL A 96 8.16 11.17 11.04
C VAL A 96 7.97 12.33 12.00
N ARG A 97 9.06 12.78 12.65
CA ARG A 97 9.02 13.81 13.72
C ARG A 97 8.00 13.49 14.83
N GLY A 98 7.83 12.21 15.15
CA GLY A 98 6.87 11.73 16.17
C GLY A 98 5.41 11.65 15.73
N THR A 99 5.05 12.15 14.55
CA THR A 99 3.69 12.00 14.01
C THR A 99 3.46 10.59 13.48
N ASP A 100 2.25 10.08 13.64
CA ASP A 100 1.86 8.74 13.18
C ASP A 100 1.54 8.69 11.68
N ALA A 101 1.33 7.48 11.16
CA ALA A 101 1.10 7.22 9.74
C ALA A 101 -0.13 7.95 9.18
N THR A 102 -1.13 8.27 9.99
CA THR A 102 -2.36 8.97 9.56
C THR A 102 -2.10 10.46 9.25
N ARG A 103 -0.93 10.98 9.65
CA ARG A 103 -0.47 12.35 9.41
C ARG A 103 0.60 12.44 8.34
N ILE A 104 0.84 11.35 7.63
CA ILE A 104 1.85 11.24 6.57
C ILE A 104 1.15 10.99 5.25
N ASN A 105 1.24 11.95 4.33
CA ASN A 105 0.71 11.79 2.99
C ASN A 105 1.69 10.98 2.12
N VAL A 106 1.18 10.00 1.41
CA VAL A 106 1.98 9.15 0.52
C VAL A 106 1.42 9.20 -0.89
N THR A 107 2.27 9.44 -1.87
CA THR A 107 1.88 9.43 -3.28
C THR A 107 2.81 8.57 -4.12
N ALA A 108 2.26 7.93 -5.15
CA ALA A 108 3.02 7.30 -6.23
C ALA A 108 2.70 8.03 -7.55
N ASN A 109 3.70 8.64 -8.17
CA ASN A 109 3.54 9.47 -9.37
C ASN A 109 2.56 10.65 -9.17
N GLY A 110 2.47 11.18 -7.95
CA GLY A 110 1.53 12.25 -7.58
C GLY A 110 0.12 11.75 -7.21
N ILE A 111 -0.19 10.49 -7.44
CA ILE A 111 -1.49 9.86 -7.11
C ILE A 111 -1.49 9.45 -5.64
N PRO A 112 -2.54 9.78 -4.86
CA PRO A 112 -2.65 9.39 -3.46
C PRO A 112 -2.64 7.87 -3.26
N MET A 113 -1.92 7.41 -2.24
CA MET A 113 -1.80 6.00 -1.86
C MET A 113 -2.39 5.72 -0.47
N ASN A 114 -2.66 6.75 0.32
CA ASN A 114 -3.28 6.57 1.62
C ASN A 114 -4.70 6.03 1.47
N ASP A 115 -5.06 5.10 2.32
CA ASP A 115 -6.45 4.66 2.47
C ASP A 115 -7.34 5.86 2.84
N ALA A 116 -8.52 5.92 2.21
CA ALA A 116 -9.37 7.10 2.30
C ALA A 116 -10.10 7.23 3.64
N GLU A 117 -10.25 6.15 4.40
CA GLU A 117 -10.94 6.11 5.70
C GLU A 117 -9.95 6.24 6.85
N SER A 118 -8.95 5.36 6.93
CA SER A 118 -7.95 5.36 8.01
C SER A 118 -6.92 6.48 7.89
N HIS A 119 -6.77 7.07 6.70
CA HIS A 119 -5.71 8.02 6.33
C HIS A 119 -4.27 7.46 6.41
N ALA A 120 -4.11 6.19 6.76
CA ALA A 120 -2.82 5.50 6.77
C ALA A 120 -2.52 4.85 5.42
N ILE A 121 -1.30 4.35 5.26
CA ILE A 121 -0.95 3.43 4.20
C ILE A 121 -0.60 2.08 4.81
N PHE A 122 -1.12 1.02 4.23
CA PHE A 122 -0.78 -0.36 4.55
C PHE A 122 0.26 -0.84 3.55
N TRP A 123 1.54 -0.78 3.93
CA TRP A 123 2.67 -1.09 3.04
C TRP A 123 2.66 -2.53 2.56
N VAL A 124 2.12 -3.43 3.38
CA VAL A 124 1.91 -4.84 3.07
C VAL A 124 1.05 -5.07 1.82
N ASN A 125 0.14 -4.12 1.47
CA ASN A 125 -0.73 -4.21 0.29
C ASN A 125 0.01 -3.94 -1.03
N THR A 126 1.24 -3.41 -0.96
CA THR A 126 2.10 -3.14 -2.12
C THR A 126 3.48 -3.78 -1.95
N PRO A 127 3.55 -5.14 -1.84
CA PRO A 127 4.81 -5.83 -1.58
C PRO A 127 5.84 -5.54 -2.67
N ASP A 128 7.10 -5.38 -2.25
CA ASP A 128 8.21 -5.10 -3.15
C ASP A 128 8.03 -3.93 -4.12
N PHE A 129 7.13 -2.98 -3.80
CA PHE A 129 6.95 -1.80 -4.66
C PHE A 129 8.24 -1.00 -4.81
N ALA A 130 9.11 -1.04 -3.79
CA ALA A 130 10.44 -0.43 -3.80
C ALA A 130 11.32 -0.90 -4.98
N SER A 131 11.19 -2.15 -5.43
CA SER A 131 11.91 -2.68 -6.60
C SER A 131 11.49 -2.04 -7.93
N SER A 132 10.40 -1.28 -7.95
CA SER A 132 9.86 -0.57 -9.12
C SER A 132 9.98 0.95 -8.99
N LEU A 133 10.73 1.45 -8.00
CA LEU A 133 10.89 2.88 -7.77
C LEU A 133 12.21 3.40 -8.37
N GLU A 134 12.14 4.60 -8.93
CA GLU A 134 13.29 5.41 -9.34
C GLU A 134 13.86 6.16 -8.13
N ASP A 135 12.97 6.71 -7.33
CA ASP A 135 13.32 7.42 -6.10
C ASP A 135 12.11 7.62 -5.17
N MET A 136 12.43 7.99 -3.93
CA MET A 136 11.47 8.46 -2.93
C MET A 136 11.95 9.80 -2.37
N GLN A 137 11.04 10.75 -2.18
CA GLN A 137 11.32 11.99 -1.47
C GLN A 137 10.48 12.08 -0.20
N ILE A 138 11.14 12.23 0.95
CA ILE A 138 10.47 12.54 2.22
C ILE A 138 10.56 14.04 2.45
N GLN A 139 9.42 14.71 2.53
CA GLN A 139 9.27 16.09 2.98
C GLN A 139 8.82 16.06 4.44
N ARG A 140 9.50 16.77 5.32
CA ARG A 140 9.25 16.76 6.78
C ARG A 140 8.56 18.02 7.24
N GLY A 141 7.39 17.86 7.86
CA GLY A 141 6.51 18.93 8.31
C GLY A 141 5.30 19.09 7.40
N ALA A 142 4.56 20.17 7.57
CA ALA A 142 3.40 20.47 6.73
C ALA A 142 3.81 20.55 5.27
N GLY A 143 3.06 19.83 4.43
CA GLY A 143 3.31 19.77 2.99
C GLY A 143 2.88 21.04 2.26
N THR A 144 3.16 21.09 0.96
CA THR A 144 2.62 22.12 0.05
C THR A 144 1.21 21.73 -0.38
N SER A 145 0.48 22.65 -0.99
CA SER A 145 -0.90 22.46 -1.49
C SER A 145 -1.08 21.27 -2.44
N THR A 146 0.00 20.81 -3.06
CA THR A 146 0.01 19.63 -3.94
C THR A 146 -0.02 18.30 -3.18
N ASN A 147 0.19 18.32 -1.86
CA ASN A 147 0.11 17.13 -1.01
C ASN A 147 -1.32 16.93 -0.50
N GLY A 148 -1.64 15.70 -0.12
CA GLY A 148 -2.98 15.36 0.35
C GLY A 148 -3.38 16.00 1.67
N SER A 149 -4.62 15.79 2.10
CA SER A 149 -5.17 16.34 3.35
C SER A 149 -4.43 15.88 4.62
N GLY A 150 -3.79 14.70 4.56
CA GLY A 150 -3.02 14.13 5.66
C GLY A 150 -1.57 14.64 5.76
N ALA A 151 -1.13 15.58 4.89
CA ALA A 151 0.25 16.08 4.85
C ALA A 151 0.60 17.03 6.00
N PHE A 152 0.32 16.64 7.23
CA PHE A 152 0.56 17.44 8.43
C PHE A 152 1.95 17.15 9.03
N GLY A 153 2.33 15.88 9.13
CA GLY A 153 3.61 15.46 9.71
C GLY A 153 4.71 15.33 8.68
N ALA A 154 4.38 14.74 7.54
CA ALA A 154 5.29 14.54 6.43
C ALA A 154 4.55 14.23 5.12
N SER A 155 5.31 14.24 4.01
CA SER A 155 4.87 13.69 2.73
C SER A 155 5.95 12.79 2.15
N ILE A 156 5.56 11.60 1.68
CA ILE A 156 6.42 10.65 0.98
C ILE A 156 5.97 10.60 -0.47
N ASN A 157 6.79 11.13 -1.36
CA ASN A 157 6.49 11.18 -2.80
C ASN A 157 7.36 10.16 -3.53
N MET A 158 6.76 9.07 -3.96
CA MET A 158 7.40 7.98 -4.70
C MET A 158 7.27 8.21 -6.19
N ARG A 159 8.31 7.86 -6.91
CA ARG A 159 8.34 7.89 -8.37
C ARG A 159 8.69 6.50 -8.88
N THR A 160 7.85 5.95 -9.76
CA THR A 160 8.14 4.68 -10.41
C THR A 160 9.30 4.82 -11.38
N GLN A 161 10.02 3.72 -11.59
CA GLN A 161 11.17 3.70 -12.51
C GLN A 161 10.78 4.12 -13.92
N SER A 162 11.71 4.80 -14.60
CA SER A 162 11.62 5.06 -16.02
C SER A 162 11.72 3.75 -16.79
N ILE A 163 10.97 3.63 -17.91
CA ILE A 163 11.04 2.45 -18.76
C ILE A 163 12.42 2.42 -19.44
N SER A 164 13.06 1.27 -19.46
CA SER A 164 14.39 1.12 -20.06
C SER A 164 14.34 1.34 -21.58
N SER A 165 15.32 2.07 -22.11
CA SER A 165 15.52 2.21 -23.55
C SER A 165 16.21 0.98 -24.17
N GLN A 166 16.85 0.14 -23.34
CA GLN A 166 17.51 -1.09 -23.75
C GLN A 166 16.76 -2.32 -23.24
N PRO A 167 16.69 -3.40 -24.02
CA PRO A 167 16.10 -4.64 -23.55
C PRO A 167 16.91 -5.23 -22.41
N TYR A 168 16.24 -5.82 -21.42
CA TYR A 168 16.89 -6.46 -20.29
C TYR A 168 16.03 -7.57 -19.70
N ALA A 169 16.72 -8.48 -19.01
CA ALA A 169 16.12 -9.44 -18.11
C ALA A 169 17.00 -9.53 -16.86
N GLU A 170 16.36 -9.52 -15.69
CA GLU A 170 17.04 -9.56 -14.39
C GLU A 170 16.32 -10.57 -13.50
N VAL A 171 17.10 -11.42 -12.83
CA VAL A 171 16.62 -12.28 -11.76
C VAL A 171 17.44 -11.97 -10.53
N SER A 172 16.77 -11.74 -9.43
CA SER A 172 17.42 -11.46 -8.14
C SER A 172 16.75 -12.25 -7.02
N GLY A 173 17.54 -12.61 -6.02
CA GLY A 173 17.07 -13.30 -4.83
C GLY A 173 17.83 -12.83 -3.60
N SER A 174 17.18 -12.92 -2.43
CA SER A 174 17.78 -12.69 -1.14
C SER A 174 17.28 -13.71 -0.12
N TYR A 175 18.11 -14.00 0.88
CA TYR A 175 17.77 -14.85 2.00
C TYR A 175 18.35 -14.28 3.28
N GLY A 176 17.58 -14.29 4.38
CA GLY A 176 17.96 -13.69 5.64
C GLY A 176 17.37 -14.39 6.86
N SER A 177 17.44 -13.71 8.00
CA SER A 177 16.91 -14.19 9.28
C SER A 177 15.41 -14.46 9.20
N PHE A 178 14.92 -15.35 10.08
CA PHE A 178 13.50 -15.73 10.15
C PHE A 178 12.95 -16.32 8.85
N ASN A 179 13.81 -17.10 8.14
CA ASN A 179 13.49 -17.68 6.85
C ASN A 179 12.97 -16.62 5.85
N THR A 180 13.37 -15.35 6.03
CA THR A 180 12.95 -14.29 5.11
C THR A 180 13.67 -14.44 3.79
N HIS A 181 12.92 -14.58 2.71
CA HIS A 181 13.47 -14.68 1.37
C HIS A 181 12.62 -13.92 0.36
N LYS A 182 13.27 -13.49 -0.70
CA LYS A 182 12.67 -12.75 -1.79
C LYS A 182 13.21 -13.24 -3.11
N GLU A 183 12.33 -13.47 -4.07
CA GLU A 183 12.65 -13.75 -5.47
C GLU A 183 11.98 -12.69 -6.35
N THR A 184 12.74 -12.14 -7.28
CA THR A 184 12.24 -11.12 -8.21
C THR A 184 12.73 -11.40 -9.62
N VAL A 185 11.80 -11.30 -10.57
CA VAL A 185 12.11 -11.34 -12.01
C VAL A 185 11.65 -10.04 -12.64
N LYS A 186 12.52 -9.41 -13.43
CA LYS A 186 12.21 -8.20 -14.20
C LYS A 186 12.58 -8.42 -15.66
N VAL A 187 11.77 -7.91 -16.56
CA VAL A 187 12.02 -7.92 -17.99
C VAL A 187 11.60 -6.59 -18.61
N GLY A 188 12.33 -6.17 -19.63
CA GLY A 188 12.01 -4.99 -20.41
C GLY A 188 12.34 -5.17 -21.87
N THR A 189 11.51 -4.61 -22.74
CA THR A 189 11.67 -4.74 -24.21
C THR A 189 12.71 -3.78 -24.78
N GLY A 190 13.07 -2.73 -24.04
CA GLY A 190 13.69 -1.55 -24.62
C GLY A 190 12.73 -0.81 -25.56
N LEU A 191 13.25 0.18 -26.30
CA LEU A 191 12.46 0.95 -27.24
C LEU A 191 12.16 0.14 -28.51
N ILE A 192 10.87 -0.06 -28.79
CA ILE A 192 10.33 -0.65 -30.01
C ILE A 192 9.94 0.50 -30.94
N ASN A 193 10.43 0.49 -32.17
CA ASN A 193 10.15 1.52 -33.20
C ASN A 193 10.39 2.96 -32.70
N LYS A 194 11.34 3.16 -31.78
CA LYS A 194 11.72 4.45 -31.16
C LYS A 194 10.68 5.10 -30.26
N TYR A 195 9.47 4.56 -30.17
CA TYR A 195 8.36 5.20 -29.45
C TYR A 195 7.76 4.39 -28.32
N TRP A 196 7.79 3.05 -28.37
CA TRP A 196 7.12 2.20 -27.41
C TRP A 196 8.09 1.40 -26.58
N ALA A 197 7.81 1.26 -25.30
CA ALA A 197 8.56 0.35 -24.44
C ALA A 197 7.67 -0.26 -23.37
N PHE A 198 8.07 -1.46 -22.89
CA PHE A 198 7.33 -2.25 -21.90
C PHE A 198 8.30 -2.79 -20.86
N ASP A 199 7.92 -2.72 -19.59
CA ASP A 199 8.64 -3.37 -18.49
C ASP A 199 7.64 -4.15 -17.64
N ALA A 200 8.11 -5.27 -17.08
CA ALA A 200 7.36 -6.08 -16.14
C ALA A 200 8.25 -6.58 -15.00
N ARG A 201 7.67 -6.73 -13.82
CA ARG A 201 8.28 -7.33 -12.63
C ARG A 201 7.29 -8.27 -11.96
N LEU A 202 7.78 -9.42 -11.50
CA LEU A 202 7.10 -10.33 -10.58
C LEU A 202 7.98 -10.51 -9.36
N SER A 203 7.38 -10.55 -8.18
CA SER A 203 8.10 -10.77 -6.91
C SER A 203 7.30 -11.67 -5.98
N ASN A 204 8.04 -12.47 -5.22
CA ASN A 204 7.55 -13.26 -4.11
C ASN A 204 8.42 -12.95 -2.89
N ILE A 205 7.79 -12.73 -1.73
CA ILE A 205 8.47 -12.51 -0.45
C ILE A 205 7.80 -13.40 0.59
N GLN A 206 8.60 -14.13 1.37
CA GLN A 206 8.11 -14.91 2.49
C GLN A 206 8.99 -14.67 3.71
N SER A 207 8.38 -14.75 4.89
CA SER A 207 9.06 -14.62 6.19
C SER A 207 8.28 -15.36 7.26
N ASP A 208 8.97 -16.00 8.20
CA ASP A 208 8.34 -16.59 9.39
C ASP A 208 8.09 -15.54 10.49
N GLY A 209 8.74 -14.36 10.36
CA GLY A 209 8.73 -13.30 11.37
C GLY A 209 9.61 -13.62 12.58
N TYR A 210 9.91 -12.60 13.39
CA TYR A 210 10.62 -12.74 14.66
C TYR A 210 9.70 -13.26 15.78
N ARG A 211 8.44 -12.79 15.78
CA ARG A 211 7.44 -13.22 16.76
C ARG A 211 6.87 -14.58 16.37
N ASP A 212 6.39 -15.31 17.36
CA ASP A 212 5.74 -16.60 17.14
C ASP A 212 4.55 -16.47 16.19
N ARG A 213 4.44 -17.39 15.22
CA ARG A 213 3.32 -17.42 14.24
C ARG A 213 3.13 -16.10 13.46
N ALA A 214 4.17 -15.29 13.26
CA ALA A 214 4.09 -14.01 12.59
C ALA A 214 4.50 -14.10 11.10
N SER A 215 4.06 -15.16 10.42
CA SER A 215 4.41 -15.44 9.03
C SER A 215 3.78 -14.45 8.05
N SER A 216 4.49 -14.21 6.95
CA SER A 216 4.03 -13.42 5.81
C SER A 216 4.29 -14.17 4.51
N ASP A 217 3.31 -14.24 3.61
CA ASP A 217 3.41 -14.72 2.21
C ASP A 217 2.88 -13.61 1.31
N LEU A 218 3.77 -12.96 0.58
CA LEU A 218 3.50 -11.75 -0.18
C LEU A 218 3.89 -11.97 -1.64
N LYS A 219 2.94 -11.73 -2.55
CA LYS A 219 3.16 -11.82 -4.00
C LYS A 219 2.80 -10.51 -4.67
N SER A 220 3.61 -10.06 -5.60
CA SER A 220 3.32 -8.81 -6.31
C SER A 220 3.77 -8.81 -7.75
N TYR A 221 3.16 -7.93 -8.51
CA TYR A 221 3.54 -7.63 -9.87
C TYR A 221 3.61 -6.11 -10.10
N PHE A 222 4.35 -5.72 -11.12
CA PHE A 222 4.40 -4.37 -11.66
C PHE A 222 4.56 -4.48 -13.17
N VAL A 223 3.70 -3.81 -13.93
CA VAL A 223 3.77 -3.75 -15.40
C VAL A 223 3.60 -2.31 -15.81
N GLN A 224 4.43 -1.86 -16.72
CA GLN A 224 4.30 -0.55 -17.33
C GLN A 224 4.52 -0.60 -18.83
N SER A 225 3.82 0.27 -19.55
CA SER A 225 4.01 0.52 -20.97
C SER A 225 4.06 2.02 -21.21
N GLY A 226 4.84 2.45 -22.18
CA GLY A 226 4.99 3.86 -22.49
C GLY A 226 5.06 4.14 -23.99
N TYR A 227 4.44 5.24 -24.39
CA TYR A 227 4.64 5.90 -25.65
C TYR A 227 5.45 7.18 -25.43
N PHE A 228 6.52 7.35 -26.19
CA PHE A 228 7.47 8.45 -26.08
C PHE A 228 7.57 9.19 -27.41
N GLY A 229 6.71 10.19 -27.61
CA GLY A 229 6.80 11.13 -28.73
C GLY A 229 7.73 12.30 -28.42
N GLU A 230 7.94 13.19 -29.37
CA GLU A 230 8.84 14.35 -29.22
C GLU A 230 8.37 15.33 -28.13
N SER A 231 7.07 15.57 -28.03
CA SER A 231 6.47 16.49 -27.05
C SER A 231 5.46 15.83 -26.13
N THR A 232 5.12 14.56 -26.37
CA THR A 232 4.06 13.87 -25.66
C THR A 232 4.56 12.53 -25.15
N THR A 233 4.32 12.28 -23.85
CA THR A 233 4.55 10.98 -23.24
C THR A 233 3.22 10.47 -22.66
N ILE A 234 2.89 9.22 -22.96
CA ILE A 234 1.75 8.52 -22.36
C ILE A 234 2.31 7.25 -21.69
N LYS A 235 1.96 7.04 -20.44
CA LYS A 235 2.43 5.88 -19.68
C LYS A 235 1.24 5.22 -19.00
N PHE A 236 1.09 3.92 -19.22
CA PHE A 236 0.17 3.09 -18.48
C PHE A 236 0.94 2.23 -17.48
N ILE A 237 0.50 2.19 -16.25
CA ILE A 237 1.10 1.42 -15.17
C ILE A 237 0.00 0.63 -14.49
N THR A 238 0.26 -0.65 -14.24
CA THR A 238 -0.54 -1.45 -13.32
C THR A 238 0.39 -2.20 -12.37
N PHE A 239 0.03 -2.20 -11.12
CA PHE A 239 0.76 -2.93 -10.09
C PHE A 239 -0.20 -3.38 -9.00
N GLY A 240 0.19 -4.40 -8.29
CA GLY A 240 -0.62 -4.92 -7.20
C GLY A 240 0.07 -6.01 -6.43
N GLY A 241 -0.58 -6.42 -5.36
CA GLY A 241 -0.11 -7.48 -4.50
C GLY A 241 -1.26 -8.30 -3.91
N LYS A 242 -0.87 -9.45 -3.43
CA LYS A 242 -1.67 -10.31 -2.57
C LYS A 242 -0.84 -10.65 -1.36
N GLU A 243 -1.43 -10.51 -0.20
CA GLU A 243 -0.86 -10.91 1.07
C GLU A 243 -1.66 -12.03 1.74
N LYS A 244 -0.94 -12.85 2.51
CA LYS A 244 -1.47 -13.62 3.62
C LYS A 244 -0.48 -13.46 4.78
N THR A 245 -0.94 -12.82 5.88
CA THR A 245 -0.12 -12.59 7.07
C THR A 245 -0.82 -13.14 8.29
N TYR A 246 -0.08 -13.80 9.19
CA TYR A 246 -0.62 -14.17 10.49
C TYR A 246 -0.66 -12.92 11.39
N HIS A 247 -1.71 -12.76 12.18
CA HIS A 247 -1.87 -11.59 13.05
C HIS A 247 -0.77 -11.52 14.11
N ALA A 248 -0.11 -10.38 14.20
CA ALA A 248 0.92 -10.11 15.19
C ALA A 248 0.83 -8.68 15.74
N TRP A 249 -0.30 -8.01 15.55
CA TRP A 249 -0.49 -6.59 15.88
C TRP A 249 -0.88 -6.31 17.34
N ASP A 250 -1.31 -7.31 18.11
CA ASP A 250 -1.63 -7.12 19.52
C ASP A 250 -0.36 -6.94 20.35
N GLY A 251 -0.40 -5.98 21.27
CA GLY A 251 0.64 -5.75 22.25
C GLY A 251 0.67 -6.84 23.33
N ILE A 252 1.76 -6.87 24.08
CA ILE A 252 1.95 -7.77 25.22
C ILE A 252 2.28 -6.95 26.48
N SER A 253 2.03 -7.54 27.65
CA SER A 253 2.40 -6.92 28.92
C SER A 253 3.93 -6.92 29.11
N LYS A 254 4.42 -6.08 30.02
CA LYS A 254 5.84 -6.07 30.40
C LYS A 254 6.30 -7.44 30.90
N GLU A 255 5.49 -8.10 31.73
CA GLU A 255 5.78 -9.43 32.26
C GLU A 255 5.89 -10.49 31.14
N GLN A 256 4.97 -10.46 30.19
CA GLN A 256 5.03 -11.36 29.02
C GLN A 256 6.31 -11.11 28.21
N LEU A 257 6.67 -9.84 28.00
CA LEU A 257 7.89 -9.48 27.27
C LEU A 257 9.16 -9.95 27.98
N GLU A 258 9.22 -9.90 29.31
CA GLU A 258 10.35 -10.35 30.11
C GLU A 258 10.47 -11.89 30.11
N ASN A 259 9.35 -12.60 30.10
CA ASN A 259 9.32 -14.06 30.08
C ASN A 259 9.57 -14.64 28.68
N ASP A 260 8.97 -14.05 27.65
CA ASP A 260 9.09 -14.53 26.28
C ASP A 260 8.98 -13.34 25.28
N ARG A 261 10.10 -12.96 24.71
CA ARG A 261 10.18 -11.82 23.77
C ARG A 261 9.55 -12.10 22.42
N THR A 262 9.32 -13.36 22.08
CA THR A 262 8.71 -13.77 20.81
C THR A 262 7.21 -14.00 20.93
N TYR A 263 6.67 -13.97 22.13
CA TYR A 263 5.26 -14.28 22.39
C TYR A 263 4.31 -13.44 21.54
N ASN A 264 3.37 -14.12 20.90
CA ASN A 264 2.28 -13.54 20.13
C ASN A 264 0.95 -14.04 20.70
N PRO A 265 0.10 -13.17 21.29
CA PRO A 265 -1.18 -13.55 21.87
C PRO A 265 -2.26 -13.85 20.84
N ASN A 266 -2.09 -13.44 19.57
CA ASN A 266 -3.12 -13.62 18.56
C ASN A 266 -3.40 -15.09 18.28
N GLY A 267 -4.68 -15.40 18.10
CA GLY A 267 -5.15 -16.75 17.80
C GLY A 267 -5.23 -17.68 19.00
N VAL A 268 -5.01 -17.21 20.25
CA VAL A 268 -5.09 -18.06 21.44
C VAL A 268 -6.46 -18.73 21.55
N ILE A 269 -6.47 -20.04 21.80
CA ILE A 269 -7.65 -20.86 22.09
C ILE A 269 -7.67 -21.14 23.57
N LEU A 270 -8.79 -20.85 24.23
CA LEU A 270 -9.00 -21.12 25.65
C LEU A 270 -9.84 -22.38 25.86
N ASP A 271 -9.63 -23.06 27.00
CA ASP A 271 -10.32 -24.30 27.36
C ASP A 271 -11.81 -24.08 27.70
N ASP A 272 -12.23 -22.85 27.92
CA ASP A 272 -13.61 -22.50 28.25
C ASP A 272 -14.37 -21.85 27.06
N ASN A 273 -15.70 -21.65 27.26
CA ASN A 273 -16.55 -20.93 26.31
C ASN A 273 -16.90 -19.51 26.79
N LYS A 274 -16.23 -19.02 27.85
CA LYS A 274 -16.50 -17.72 28.49
C LYS A 274 -15.37 -16.71 28.25
N GLY A 275 -14.28 -17.14 27.63
CA GLY A 275 -13.12 -16.30 27.36
C GLY A 275 -12.26 -16.00 28.59
N LYS A 276 -12.30 -16.88 29.60
CA LYS A 276 -11.58 -16.73 30.88
C LYS A 276 -10.75 -17.96 31.25
N GLY A 277 -10.73 -18.97 30.39
CA GLY A 277 -10.02 -20.24 30.60
C GLY A 277 -8.51 -20.10 30.36
N ASN A 278 -7.84 -21.25 30.50
CA ASN A 278 -6.40 -21.34 30.23
C ASN A 278 -6.14 -21.55 28.72
N PRO A 279 -5.00 -21.06 28.22
CA PRO A 279 -4.58 -21.35 26.85
C PRO A 279 -4.37 -22.85 26.65
N ILE A 280 -4.96 -23.41 25.58
CA ILE A 280 -4.80 -24.81 25.17
C ILE A 280 -4.20 -24.97 23.79
N GLY A 281 -3.99 -23.86 23.07
CA GLY A 281 -3.41 -23.85 21.72
C GLY A 281 -3.63 -22.52 21.03
N PHE A 282 -3.33 -22.52 19.73
CA PHE A 282 -3.49 -21.36 18.88
C PHE A 282 -4.20 -21.75 17.58
N TYR A 283 -5.00 -20.84 17.06
CA TYR A 283 -5.70 -21.01 15.80
C TYR A 283 -4.75 -20.73 14.64
N ASP A 284 -4.54 -21.71 13.76
CA ASP A 284 -3.54 -21.64 12.70
C ASP A 284 -3.89 -20.61 11.61
N ASP A 285 -5.18 -20.32 11.41
CA ASP A 285 -5.65 -19.43 10.36
C ASP A 285 -6.12 -18.06 10.89
N GLN A 286 -5.47 -17.59 11.95
CA GLN A 286 -5.60 -16.23 12.50
C GLN A 286 -4.87 -15.25 11.57
N THR A 287 -5.43 -15.02 10.38
CA THR A 287 -4.71 -14.39 9.27
C THR A 287 -5.47 -13.22 8.66
N ASP A 288 -4.71 -12.26 8.14
CA ASP A 288 -5.15 -11.26 7.19
C ASP A 288 -4.86 -11.74 5.77
N ASN A 289 -5.81 -11.54 4.88
CA ASN A 289 -5.74 -11.90 3.47
C ASN A 289 -6.28 -10.73 2.66
N TYR A 290 -5.40 -10.05 1.95
CA TYR A 290 -5.80 -8.90 1.16
C TYR A 290 -5.15 -8.90 -0.22
N ARG A 291 -5.85 -8.37 -1.20
CA ARG A 291 -5.35 -8.11 -2.54
C ARG A 291 -5.67 -6.68 -2.93
N GLN A 292 -4.74 -6.02 -3.57
CA GLN A 292 -4.93 -4.69 -4.11
C GLN A 292 -4.33 -4.57 -5.51
N THR A 293 -5.03 -3.91 -6.40
CA THR A 293 -4.60 -3.63 -7.77
C THR A 293 -4.75 -2.16 -8.07
N HIS A 294 -3.70 -1.56 -8.60
CA HIS A 294 -3.65 -0.17 -9.02
C HIS A 294 -3.51 -0.07 -10.53
N TYR A 295 -4.21 0.86 -11.12
CA TYR A 295 -4.10 1.26 -12.52
C TYR A 295 -3.84 2.76 -12.58
N GLN A 296 -2.85 3.19 -13.36
CA GLN A 296 -2.49 4.59 -13.55
C GLN A 296 -2.30 4.85 -15.04
N LEU A 297 -2.92 5.91 -15.56
CA LEU A 297 -2.68 6.42 -16.91
C LEU A 297 -2.11 7.83 -16.79
N LEU A 298 -0.85 7.99 -17.13
CA LEU A 298 -0.12 9.24 -17.02
C LEU A 298 0.04 9.85 -18.41
N PHE A 299 -0.34 11.10 -18.57
CA PHE A 299 -0.18 11.88 -19.78
C PHE A 299 0.67 13.11 -19.47
N ASN A 300 1.70 13.33 -20.24
CA ASN A 300 2.51 14.55 -20.22
C ASN A 300 2.61 15.15 -21.60
N HIS A 301 2.46 16.46 -21.70
CA HIS A 301 2.66 17.20 -22.95
C HIS A 301 3.46 18.48 -22.72
N ILE A 302 4.48 18.69 -23.51
CA ILE A 302 5.34 19.87 -23.52
C ILE A 302 4.91 20.77 -24.66
N PHE A 303 4.21 21.88 -24.36
CA PHE A 303 3.79 22.85 -25.34
C PHE A 303 4.96 23.72 -25.82
N SER A 304 5.89 24.01 -24.91
CA SER A 304 7.09 24.82 -25.18
C SER A 304 8.12 24.58 -24.06
N PRO A 305 9.36 25.07 -24.17
CA PRO A 305 10.33 24.99 -23.05
C PRO A 305 9.84 25.58 -21.72
N ALA A 306 8.84 26.48 -21.77
CA ALA A 306 8.28 27.14 -20.59
C ALA A 306 6.99 26.48 -20.07
N TRP A 307 6.24 25.77 -20.90
CA TRP A 307 4.92 25.24 -20.54
C TRP A 307 4.82 23.73 -20.70
N ASN A 308 4.36 23.05 -19.66
CA ASN A 308 3.98 21.63 -19.73
C ASN A 308 2.67 21.36 -19.00
N LEU A 309 1.98 20.31 -19.43
CA LEU A 309 0.74 19.80 -18.86
C LEU A 309 0.94 18.35 -18.44
N ASN A 310 0.57 18.03 -17.20
CA ASN A 310 0.48 16.66 -16.71
C ASN A 310 -0.96 16.35 -16.35
N ILE A 311 -1.43 15.19 -16.75
CA ILE A 311 -2.72 14.63 -16.35
C ILE A 311 -2.47 13.18 -15.91
N ALA A 312 -3.08 12.77 -14.82
CA ALA A 312 -3.09 11.38 -14.43
C ALA A 312 -4.50 10.92 -14.03
N PHE A 313 -4.90 9.78 -14.56
CA PHE A 313 -6.08 9.06 -14.10
C PHE A 313 -5.64 7.82 -13.33
N HIS A 314 -6.39 7.47 -12.31
CA HIS A 314 -6.11 6.30 -11.51
C HIS A 314 -7.37 5.58 -11.08
N TYR A 315 -7.19 4.27 -10.87
CA TYR A 315 -8.20 3.41 -10.26
C TYR A 315 -7.50 2.35 -9.42
N THR A 316 -8.00 2.12 -8.23
CA THR A 316 -7.52 1.10 -7.30
C THR A 316 -8.70 0.27 -6.82
N ASN A 317 -8.60 -1.04 -6.91
CA ASN A 317 -9.54 -1.97 -6.31
C ASN A 317 -8.83 -2.78 -5.23
N GLY A 318 -9.46 -2.91 -4.08
CA GLY A 318 -8.97 -3.68 -2.95
C GLY A 318 -10.06 -4.60 -2.41
N PHE A 319 -9.71 -5.85 -2.15
CA PHE A 319 -10.60 -6.82 -1.51
C PHE A 319 -9.82 -7.70 -0.55
N GLY A 320 -10.38 -7.92 0.63
CA GLY A 320 -9.78 -8.85 1.57
C GLY A 320 -10.60 -9.02 2.85
N TYR A 321 -10.04 -9.84 3.71
CA TYR A 321 -10.62 -10.12 5.01
C TYR A 321 -9.53 -10.48 6.00
N TYR A 322 -9.78 -10.19 7.26
CA TYR A 322 -9.06 -10.84 8.33
C TYR A 322 -9.95 -11.86 9.04
N GLN A 323 -9.37 -13.00 9.38
CA GLN A 323 -10.03 -14.12 10.00
C GLN A 323 -9.52 -14.29 11.43
N GLU A 324 -10.43 -14.48 12.36
CA GLU A 324 -10.11 -14.54 13.78
C GLU A 324 -10.88 -15.64 14.49
N TYR A 325 -10.19 -16.37 15.34
CA TYR A 325 -10.81 -17.14 16.41
C TYR A 325 -11.11 -16.21 17.59
N LYS A 326 -12.33 -16.26 18.07
CA LYS A 326 -12.79 -15.43 19.20
C LYS A 326 -13.29 -16.28 20.32
N ASN A 327 -12.70 -16.12 21.51
CA ASN A 327 -13.13 -16.81 22.72
C ASN A 327 -14.31 -16.10 23.39
N GLY A 328 -15.30 -16.87 23.86
CA GLY A 328 -16.34 -16.42 24.78
C GLY A 328 -17.21 -15.28 24.26
N ARG A 329 -17.57 -15.30 22.99
CA ARG A 329 -18.38 -14.23 22.37
C ARG A 329 -19.86 -14.47 22.59
N THR A 330 -20.60 -13.37 22.79
CA THR A 330 -22.06 -13.39 22.90
C THR A 330 -22.65 -13.63 21.50
N LEU A 331 -23.54 -14.61 21.38
CA LEU A 331 -24.14 -14.97 20.08
C LEU A 331 -25.00 -13.85 19.49
N GLU A 332 -25.67 -13.07 20.34
CA GLU A 332 -26.47 -11.92 19.94
C GLU A 332 -25.65 -10.86 19.19
N GLU A 333 -24.37 -10.66 19.56
CA GLU A 333 -23.44 -9.75 18.82
C GLU A 333 -23.30 -10.11 17.35
N TYR A 334 -23.63 -11.35 17.00
CA TYR A 334 -23.49 -11.90 15.65
C TYR A 334 -24.87 -12.24 15.03
N GLY A 335 -25.95 -11.79 15.62
CA GLY A 335 -27.31 -12.11 15.16
C GLY A 335 -27.65 -13.61 15.22
N LEU A 336 -26.91 -14.38 16.04
CA LEU A 336 -27.07 -15.81 16.18
C LEU A 336 -28.01 -16.17 17.32
N LYS A 337 -28.77 -17.23 17.13
CA LYS A 337 -29.69 -17.74 18.17
C LYS A 337 -28.93 -18.41 19.31
N THR A 338 -29.46 -18.30 20.52
CA THR A 338 -29.03 -19.15 21.64
C THR A 338 -29.35 -20.61 21.34
N PHE A 339 -28.52 -21.53 21.82
CA PHE A 339 -28.70 -22.95 21.62
C PHE A 339 -28.58 -23.74 22.92
N TYR A 340 -28.98 -24.99 22.89
CA TYR A 340 -28.92 -25.87 24.04
C TYR A 340 -28.00 -27.05 23.73
N LEU A 341 -27.14 -27.40 24.68
CA LEU A 341 -26.37 -28.63 24.60
C LEU A 341 -27.25 -29.84 25.02
N PRO A 342 -27.02 -31.03 24.46
CA PRO A 342 -27.84 -32.20 24.72
C PRO A 342 -28.01 -32.56 26.22
N ASP A 343 -26.97 -32.27 26.98
CA ASP A 343 -26.91 -32.62 28.41
C ASP A 343 -27.10 -31.39 29.33
N ASN A 344 -27.51 -30.24 28.79
CA ASN A 344 -27.65 -29.03 29.56
C ASN A 344 -28.94 -28.28 29.21
N SER A 345 -29.79 -28.02 30.22
CA SER A 345 -31.03 -27.27 30.08
C SER A 345 -30.80 -25.74 30.02
N GLU A 346 -29.59 -25.29 30.36
CA GLU A 346 -29.28 -23.86 30.31
C GLU A 346 -28.95 -23.41 28.90
N PRO A 347 -29.52 -22.26 28.43
CA PRO A 347 -29.24 -21.73 27.11
C PRO A 347 -27.78 -21.24 27.02
N GLN A 348 -27.10 -21.68 25.99
CA GLN A 348 -25.76 -21.21 25.67
C GLN A 348 -25.87 -19.85 24.96
N LYS A 349 -25.57 -18.78 25.68
CA LYS A 349 -25.60 -17.40 25.16
C LYS A 349 -24.23 -16.94 24.69
N LYS A 350 -23.15 -17.63 25.12
CA LYS A 350 -21.75 -17.34 24.79
C LYS A 350 -21.03 -18.62 24.37
N THR A 351 -20.21 -18.50 23.36
CA THR A 351 -19.33 -19.57 22.92
C THR A 351 -18.14 -19.03 22.14
N ASN A 352 -17.24 -19.94 21.75
CA ASN A 352 -16.14 -19.61 20.87
C ASN A 352 -16.59 -19.70 19.39
N LEU A 353 -16.07 -18.83 18.55
CA LEU A 353 -16.41 -18.81 17.14
C LEU A 353 -15.23 -18.35 16.27
N VAL A 354 -15.34 -18.63 14.97
CA VAL A 354 -14.47 -18.06 13.93
C VAL A 354 -15.27 -17.08 13.10
N ARG A 355 -14.75 -15.87 12.96
CA ARG A 355 -15.35 -14.83 12.14
C ARG A 355 -14.39 -14.29 11.10
N GLN A 356 -14.95 -13.71 10.06
CA GLN A 356 -14.23 -12.84 9.13
C GLN A 356 -14.81 -11.43 9.20
N LYS A 357 -13.94 -10.42 9.04
CA LYS A 357 -14.33 -9.06 8.70
C LYS A 357 -13.73 -8.71 7.36
N LEU A 358 -14.60 -8.32 6.44
CA LEU A 358 -14.29 -8.16 5.03
C LEU A 358 -14.39 -6.69 4.62
N VAL A 359 -13.58 -6.33 3.64
CA VAL A 359 -13.61 -5.04 2.95
C VAL A 359 -13.59 -5.26 1.45
N ASP A 360 -14.36 -4.43 0.71
CA ASP A 360 -14.40 -4.40 -0.75
C ASP A 360 -14.42 -2.95 -1.21
N SER A 361 -13.29 -2.45 -1.68
CA SER A 361 -13.06 -1.04 -1.89
C SER A 361 -12.69 -0.68 -3.32
N ASP A 362 -13.23 0.46 -3.76
CA ASP A 362 -12.92 1.12 -5.01
C ASP A 362 -12.46 2.55 -4.77
N PHE A 363 -11.35 2.94 -5.38
CA PHE A 363 -10.82 4.29 -5.31
C PHE A 363 -10.36 4.74 -6.69
N GLY A 364 -10.94 5.80 -7.21
CA GLY A 364 -10.59 6.31 -8.53
C GLY A 364 -10.67 7.81 -8.64
N GLY A 365 -9.98 8.36 -9.64
CA GLY A 365 -9.98 9.79 -9.86
C GLY A 365 -9.04 10.27 -10.94
N GLY A 366 -8.89 11.58 -10.97
CA GLY A 366 -7.95 12.25 -11.86
C GLY A 366 -7.29 13.45 -11.20
N ILE A 367 -6.05 13.67 -11.54
CA ILE A 367 -5.24 14.83 -11.12
C ILE A 367 -4.64 15.50 -12.34
N PHE A 368 -4.41 16.79 -12.27
CA PHE A 368 -3.74 17.53 -13.33
C PHE A 368 -2.81 18.63 -12.78
N SER A 369 -1.83 19.03 -13.56
CA SER A 369 -1.04 20.23 -13.31
C SER A 369 -0.59 20.88 -14.63
N LEU A 370 -0.86 22.16 -14.78
CA LEU A 370 -0.31 23.01 -15.80
C LEU A 370 0.84 23.80 -15.18
N ASN A 371 2.04 23.64 -15.70
CA ASN A 371 3.24 24.20 -15.14
C ASN A 371 3.85 25.21 -16.11
N TYR A 372 4.27 26.34 -15.56
CA TYR A 372 5.02 27.40 -16.25
C TYR A 372 6.37 27.59 -15.57
N GLN A 373 7.42 27.62 -16.35
CA GLN A 373 8.76 27.89 -15.85
C GLN A 373 9.55 28.78 -16.81
N ASN A 374 10.11 29.85 -16.26
CA ASN A 374 11.15 30.66 -16.93
C ASN A 374 12.28 30.95 -15.95
N GLU A 375 13.20 31.82 -16.31
CA GLU A 375 14.36 32.19 -15.48
C GLU A 375 13.97 32.68 -14.07
N ARG A 376 12.85 33.39 -13.91
CA ARG A 376 12.44 34.05 -12.66
C ARG A 376 11.18 33.47 -12.04
N LEU A 377 10.27 32.92 -12.83
CA LEU A 377 8.98 32.42 -12.36
C LEU A 377 8.85 30.92 -12.58
N ASN A 378 8.53 30.21 -11.51
CA ASN A 378 8.06 28.84 -11.56
C ASN A 378 6.66 28.81 -10.94
N ALA A 379 5.64 28.53 -11.75
CA ALA A 379 4.25 28.51 -11.31
C ALA A 379 3.55 27.22 -11.73
N SER A 380 2.62 26.76 -10.93
CA SER A 380 1.80 25.58 -11.18
C SER A 380 0.36 25.85 -10.80
N LEU A 381 -0.56 25.64 -11.75
CA LEU A 381 -1.99 25.53 -11.50
C LEU A 381 -2.36 24.05 -11.61
N GLY A 382 -3.01 23.51 -10.60
CA GLY A 382 -3.38 22.10 -10.65
C GLY A 382 -4.51 21.76 -9.69
N GLY A 383 -4.86 20.49 -9.66
CA GLY A 383 -5.94 20.00 -8.83
C GLY A 383 -6.23 18.53 -9.07
N GLY A 384 -7.25 18.03 -8.40
CA GLY A 384 -7.71 16.67 -8.56
C GLY A 384 -9.11 16.46 -8.00
N LEU A 385 -9.73 15.38 -8.46
CA LEU A 385 -11.00 14.89 -7.96
C LEU A 385 -10.89 13.38 -7.80
N ASN A 386 -11.19 12.89 -6.58
CA ASN A 386 -11.12 11.49 -6.24
C ASN A 386 -12.43 11.04 -5.59
N ARG A 387 -12.84 9.83 -5.86
CA ARG A 387 -13.97 9.16 -5.24
C ARG A 387 -13.56 7.81 -4.71
N TYR A 388 -14.00 7.51 -3.51
CA TYR A 388 -13.80 6.26 -2.80
C TYR A 388 -15.14 5.69 -2.38
N SER A 389 -15.25 4.37 -2.38
CA SER A 389 -16.35 3.60 -1.81
C SER A 389 -15.79 2.32 -1.23
N ASN A 390 -16.26 1.89 -0.07
CA ASN A 390 -15.82 0.66 0.58
C ASN A 390 -16.98 0.01 1.32
N ASP A 391 -17.25 -1.25 1.00
CA ASP A 391 -18.17 -2.10 1.75
C ASP A 391 -17.41 -2.80 2.86
N HIS A 392 -17.91 -2.67 4.08
CA HIS A 392 -17.45 -3.38 5.27
C HIS A 392 -18.53 -4.34 5.73
N TYR A 393 -18.20 -5.60 5.91
CA TYR A 393 -19.15 -6.59 6.41
C TYR A 393 -18.46 -7.72 7.17
N GLY A 394 -19.23 -8.41 8.02
CA GLY A 394 -18.71 -9.49 8.84
C GLY A 394 -19.48 -10.77 8.69
N LYS A 395 -18.76 -11.90 8.59
CA LYS A 395 -19.33 -13.25 8.50
C LYS A 395 -18.87 -14.12 9.65
N VAL A 396 -19.73 -15.04 10.08
CA VAL A 396 -19.39 -16.10 11.04
C VAL A 396 -19.22 -17.41 10.29
N LEU A 397 -18.02 -17.98 10.39
CA LEU A 397 -17.67 -19.20 9.65
C LEU A 397 -17.93 -20.48 10.45
N TRP A 398 -17.78 -20.39 11.76
CA TRP A 398 -17.89 -21.53 12.64
C TRP A 398 -18.25 -21.08 14.08
N VAL A 399 -19.03 -21.90 14.76
CA VAL A 399 -19.46 -21.68 16.14
C VAL A 399 -19.30 -22.99 16.91
N LYS A 400 -18.60 -22.95 18.03
CA LYS A 400 -18.31 -24.15 18.84
C LYS A 400 -19.59 -24.74 19.41
N ASN A 401 -19.82 -26.05 19.13
CA ASN A 401 -20.96 -26.84 19.61
C ASN A 401 -22.35 -26.28 19.23
N TYR A 402 -22.44 -25.48 18.15
CA TYR A 402 -23.70 -24.89 17.71
C TYR A 402 -24.64 -25.97 17.22
N THR A 403 -25.86 -26.04 17.77
CA THR A 403 -26.87 -27.03 17.42
C THR A 403 -27.86 -26.53 16.37
N GLU A 404 -27.89 -25.23 16.14
CA GLU A 404 -28.69 -24.61 15.08
C GLU A 404 -27.95 -24.62 13.75
N GLN A 405 -28.69 -24.41 12.64
CA GLN A 405 -28.06 -24.27 11.33
C GLN A 405 -27.38 -22.90 11.20
N LEU A 406 -26.07 -22.91 10.89
CA LEU A 406 -25.34 -21.71 10.54
C LEU A 406 -25.48 -21.45 9.05
N ASP A 407 -26.00 -20.28 8.68
CA ASP A 407 -26.02 -19.84 7.28
C ASP A 407 -24.62 -19.35 6.88
N PRO A 408 -23.97 -19.97 5.87
CA PRO A 408 -22.64 -19.55 5.43
C PRO A 408 -22.57 -18.11 4.90
N GLU A 409 -23.71 -17.58 4.44
CA GLU A 409 -23.83 -16.21 3.91
C GLU A 409 -24.32 -15.20 4.96
N HIS A 410 -24.51 -15.64 6.20
CA HIS A 410 -24.93 -14.76 7.29
C HIS A 410 -23.94 -13.66 7.56
N GLU A 411 -24.36 -12.40 7.31
CA GLU A 411 -23.64 -11.21 7.67
C GLU A 411 -24.17 -10.62 8.98
N TYR A 412 -23.32 -10.45 9.96
CA TYR A 412 -23.72 -9.88 11.24
C TYR A 412 -23.62 -8.36 11.30
N TYR A 413 -23.01 -7.73 10.31
CA TYR A 413 -23.07 -6.29 10.04
C TYR A 413 -22.71 -6.02 8.58
N ARG A 414 -23.19 -4.89 8.05
CA ARG A 414 -22.76 -4.31 6.77
C ARG A 414 -22.89 -2.79 6.79
N ASN A 415 -21.87 -2.12 6.30
CA ASN A 415 -21.94 -0.68 6.03
C ASN A 415 -21.11 -0.32 4.79
N ASN A 416 -21.36 0.87 4.27
CA ASN A 416 -20.60 1.47 3.17
C ASN A 416 -20.02 2.80 3.62
N GLY A 417 -18.72 2.98 3.43
CA GLY A 417 -18.01 4.25 3.56
C GLY A 417 -17.80 4.88 2.19
N GLY A 418 -18.24 6.13 2.01
CA GLY A 418 -18.06 6.87 0.77
C GLY A 418 -17.32 8.18 1.00
N LYS A 419 -16.32 8.51 0.14
CA LYS A 419 -15.59 9.78 0.22
C LYS A 419 -15.41 10.41 -1.15
N THR A 420 -15.72 11.70 -1.24
CA THR A 420 -15.35 12.54 -2.38
C THR A 420 -14.36 13.60 -1.90
N ASP A 421 -13.24 13.71 -2.59
CA ASP A 421 -12.15 14.65 -2.26
C ASP A 421 -11.74 15.38 -3.54
N GLY A 422 -12.01 16.69 -3.59
CA GLY A 422 -11.66 17.56 -4.70
C GLY A 422 -10.81 18.73 -4.23
N ASN A 423 -9.81 19.10 -5.02
CA ASN A 423 -8.98 20.27 -4.75
C ASN A 423 -8.55 20.99 -6.03
N ILE A 424 -8.28 22.28 -5.87
CA ILE A 424 -7.59 23.11 -6.87
C ILE A 424 -6.55 23.96 -6.15
N TYR A 425 -5.39 24.14 -6.73
CA TYR A 425 -4.30 24.93 -6.14
C TYR A 425 -3.59 25.80 -7.19
N LEU A 426 -3.02 26.90 -6.70
CA LEU A 426 -2.10 27.76 -7.45
C LEU A 426 -0.85 27.94 -6.59
N LYS A 427 0.30 27.55 -7.12
CA LYS A 427 1.60 27.67 -6.49
C LYS A 427 2.55 28.46 -7.36
N ALA A 428 3.28 29.40 -6.79
CA ALA A 428 4.27 30.21 -7.52
C ALA A 428 5.50 30.47 -6.68
N ASN A 429 6.66 30.44 -7.32
CA ASN A 429 7.93 30.89 -6.79
C ASN A 429 8.51 31.93 -7.76
N TYR A 430 8.69 33.16 -7.30
CA TYR A 430 9.22 34.26 -8.09
C TYR A 430 10.56 34.74 -7.55
N GLN A 431 11.59 34.75 -8.36
CA GLN A 431 12.90 35.26 -8.02
C GLN A 431 12.95 36.78 -8.17
N LEU A 432 12.90 37.49 -7.04
CA LEU A 432 12.94 38.92 -6.96
C LEU A 432 14.33 39.51 -7.32
N THR A 433 15.37 38.87 -6.73
CA THR A 433 16.78 39.17 -6.96
C THR A 433 17.59 37.89 -7.05
N GLY A 434 18.89 37.96 -7.29
CA GLY A 434 19.76 36.78 -7.31
C GLY A 434 19.77 35.98 -5.99
N SER A 435 19.42 36.64 -4.87
CA SER A 435 19.44 36.03 -3.52
C SER A 435 18.08 36.01 -2.80
N LEU A 436 17.04 36.62 -3.38
CA LEU A 436 15.73 36.71 -2.74
C LEU A 436 14.64 36.15 -3.67
N SER A 437 13.84 35.22 -3.15
CA SER A 437 12.65 34.65 -3.81
C SER A 437 11.42 34.84 -2.96
N ALA A 438 10.27 35.08 -3.60
CA ALA A 438 8.95 35.05 -2.98
C ALA A 438 8.23 33.75 -3.36
N TYR A 439 7.63 33.09 -2.39
CA TYR A 439 6.84 31.89 -2.57
C TYR A 439 5.41 32.12 -2.12
N ALA A 440 4.43 31.74 -2.96
CA ALA A 440 3.00 31.75 -2.65
C ALA A 440 2.40 30.40 -2.99
N ASP A 441 1.48 29.93 -2.16
CA ASP A 441 0.81 28.63 -2.31
C ASP A 441 -0.62 28.76 -1.77
N LEU A 442 -1.60 28.65 -2.65
CA LEU A 442 -3.02 28.75 -2.34
C LEU A 442 -3.72 27.48 -2.75
N GLN A 443 -4.62 27.00 -1.89
CA GLN A 443 -5.44 25.82 -2.17
C GLN A 443 -6.88 26.04 -1.73
N TYR A 444 -7.82 25.58 -2.55
CA TYR A 444 -9.18 25.29 -2.13
C TYR A 444 -9.39 23.79 -2.14
N ARG A 445 -10.03 23.25 -1.11
CA ARG A 445 -10.30 21.81 -1.00
C ARG A 445 -11.72 21.56 -0.49
N TYR A 446 -12.39 20.59 -1.10
CA TYR A 446 -13.70 20.09 -0.72
C TYR A 446 -13.60 18.62 -0.40
N ILE A 447 -14.10 18.24 0.79
CA ILE A 447 -14.18 16.84 1.23
C ILE A 447 -15.60 16.57 1.68
N ARG A 448 -16.18 15.48 1.19
CA ARG A 448 -17.43 14.93 1.68
C ARG A 448 -17.21 13.46 2.04
N TYR A 449 -17.57 13.10 3.25
CA TYR A 449 -17.54 11.73 3.74
C TYR A 449 -18.95 11.30 4.16
N THR A 450 -19.33 10.08 3.78
CA THR A 450 -20.64 9.49 4.10
C THR A 450 -20.43 8.08 4.61
N ILE A 451 -21.22 7.68 5.59
CA ILE A 451 -21.30 6.32 6.12
C ILE A 451 -22.78 5.94 6.12
N ASP A 452 -23.08 4.74 5.66
CA ASP A 452 -24.43 4.17 5.61
C ASP A 452 -24.40 2.71 6.03
N GLY A 453 -25.37 2.27 6.84
CA GLY A 453 -25.44 0.93 7.41
C GLY A 453 -25.03 0.86 8.87
N ASP A 454 -24.68 -0.33 9.32
CA ASP A 454 -24.24 -0.61 10.71
C ASP A 454 -22.87 -1.30 10.74
N ASN A 455 -22.23 -1.29 11.86
CA ASN A 455 -21.04 -2.11 12.12
C ASN A 455 -21.25 -2.93 13.39
N ASP A 456 -20.25 -3.66 13.81
CA ASP A 456 -20.31 -4.49 15.02
C ASP A 456 -20.49 -3.71 16.33
N LYS A 457 -20.67 -2.38 16.29
CA LYS A 457 -20.82 -1.52 17.50
C LYS A 457 -21.76 -0.33 17.32
N TRP A 458 -22.02 0.10 16.08
CA TRP A 458 -22.73 1.34 15.80
C TRP A 458 -23.72 1.18 14.66
N ASP A 459 -24.90 1.78 14.80
CA ASP A 459 -25.88 1.94 13.74
C ASP A 459 -25.66 3.32 13.07
N PHE A 460 -25.15 3.32 11.83
CA PHE A 460 -24.90 4.55 11.07
C PHE A 460 -26.10 5.01 10.25
N THR A 461 -27.18 4.23 10.18
CA THR A 461 -28.45 4.66 9.57
C THR A 461 -29.23 5.59 10.49
N ALA A 462 -28.91 5.58 11.78
CA ALA A 462 -29.51 6.48 12.76
C ALA A 462 -29.08 7.94 12.52
N THR A 463 -29.97 8.89 12.77
CA THR A 463 -29.60 10.32 12.74
C THR A 463 -28.53 10.63 13.79
N PRO A 464 -27.74 11.72 13.62
CA PRO A 464 -26.70 12.10 14.59
C PRO A 464 -27.21 12.21 16.02
N GLU A 465 -28.49 12.59 16.20
CA GLU A 465 -29.15 12.67 17.50
C GLU A 465 -29.58 11.30 18.05
N ARG A 466 -29.57 10.27 17.22
CA ARG A 466 -29.96 8.89 17.55
C ARG A 466 -28.83 7.87 17.35
N LEU A 467 -27.61 8.33 17.09
CA LEU A 467 -26.45 7.45 17.06
C LEU A 467 -26.37 6.72 18.40
N GLN A 468 -26.89 5.50 18.41
CA GLN A 468 -26.81 4.63 19.57
C GLN A 468 -25.66 3.66 19.34
N ARG A 469 -24.81 3.54 20.36
CA ARG A 469 -23.93 2.40 20.43
C ARG A 469 -24.80 1.17 20.55
N LEU A 470 -24.62 0.21 19.65
CA LEU A 470 -25.21 -1.11 19.81
C LEU A 470 -24.59 -1.70 21.06
N ASP A 471 -25.33 -1.74 22.15
CA ASP A 471 -24.93 -2.43 23.38
C ASP A 471 -25.01 -3.94 23.12
N VAL A 472 -23.94 -4.48 22.56
CA VAL A 472 -23.81 -5.91 22.26
C VAL A 472 -22.73 -6.52 23.14
#